data_17c266901e08cf089b07baf4ef1bdb9e
#
_entry.id   17c266901e08cf089b07baf4ef1bdb9e
#
_cell.length_a   1.000
_cell.length_b   1.000
_cell.length_c   1.000
_cell.angle_alpha   90.00
_cell.angle_beta   90.00
_cell.angle_gamma   90.00
#
_symmetry.space_group_name_H-M   'P 1'
#
loop_
_entity.id
_entity.type
_entity.pdbx_description
1 polymer ?
#
loop_
_entity_poly.entity_id
_entity_poly.type
_entity_poly.pdbx_seq_one_letter_code
_entity_poly.pdbx_strand_id
1 'polypeptide(L)'
;MSLNWQQYLSAMREKGKLKVLAAPRLVSLAGHPARLHIGERIPLPVYDQEGRKTGYDYLDSGIILNLKAELTSRDEILLALKPEVSTASHYNSSVPQFNTRELETKIRLRCGETYYIGGLFQEYDQQIKSSVPLLENIPLLGELFSRKQLTSRNSEIIISITPHLLDN
;
A
#
# COMPACT_ATOMS: atom_id res chain seq x y z
N MET A 1 -27.90 -6.11 -38.19
CA MET A 1 -26.94 -5.64 -37.17
C MET A 1 -26.72 -6.80 -36.21
N SER A 2 -25.65 -7.56 -36.40
CA SER A 2 -25.29 -8.66 -35.49
C SER A 2 -24.54 -8.02 -34.29
N LEU A 3 -25.22 -7.96 -33.16
CA LEU A 3 -24.57 -7.59 -31.91
C LEU A 3 -23.54 -8.69 -31.57
N ASN A 4 -22.28 -8.31 -31.63
CA ASN A 4 -21.18 -9.22 -31.36
C ASN A 4 -21.02 -9.38 -29.83
N TRP A 5 -21.75 -10.34 -29.25
CA TRP A 5 -21.78 -10.65 -27.82
C TRP A 5 -20.39 -10.96 -27.25
N GLN A 6 -19.46 -11.43 -28.08
CA GLN A 6 -18.08 -11.67 -27.67
C GLN A 6 -17.32 -10.38 -27.35
N GLN A 7 -17.59 -9.30 -28.06
CA GLN A 7 -17.01 -7.98 -27.75
C GLN A 7 -17.59 -7.37 -26.48
N TYR A 8 -18.87 -7.62 -26.18
CA TYR A 8 -19.51 -7.17 -24.96
C TYR A 8 -18.99 -7.92 -23.73
N LEU A 9 -18.72 -9.22 -23.84
CA LEU A 9 -18.14 -10.03 -22.78
C LEU A 9 -16.65 -9.76 -22.55
N SER A 10 -15.90 -9.39 -23.58
CA SER A 10 -14.48 -9.02 -23.43
C SER A 10 -14.27 -7.66 -22.77
N ALA A 11 -15.21 -6.72 -22.97
CA ALA A 11 -15.18 -5.41 -22.32
C ALA A 11 -15.43 -5.46 -20.80
N MET A 12 -16.00 -6.53 -20.28
CA MET A 12 -16.22 -6.73 -18.84
C MET A 12 -15.06 -7.43 -18.12
N ARG A 13 -13.99 -7.80 -18.80
CA ARG A 13 -12.82 -8.45 -18.22
C ARG A 13 -11.70 -7.46 -18.02
N GLU A 14 -11.85 -6.58 -17.08
CA GLU A 14 -10.77 -5.67 -16.65
C GLU A 14 -9.78 -6.46 -15.77
N LYS A 15 -8.67 -6.90 -16.34
CA LYS A 15 -7.55 -7.49 -15.62
C LYS A 15 -6.48 -6.43 -15.40
N GLY A 16 -6.60 -5.69 -14.33
CA GLY A 16 -5.55 -4.77 -13.88
C GLY A 16 -4.51 -5.51 -13.04
N LYS A 17 -3.23 -5.49 -13.43
CA LYS A 17 -2.10 -5.88 -12.57
C LYS A 17 -1.30 -4.62 -12.27
N LEU A 18 -1.24 -4.23 -11.01
CA LEU A 18 -0.37 -3.15 -10.54
C LEU A 18 0.79 -3.76 -9.77
N LYS A 19 2.02 -3.50 -10.23
CA LYS A 19 3.25 -3.85 -9.50
C LYS A 19 3.95 -2.55 -9.13
N VAL A 20 4.07 -2.30 -7.85
CA VAL A 20 4.85 -1.18 -7.31
C VAL A 20 6.11 -1.74 -6.68
N LEU A 21 7.27 -1.25 -7.11
CA LEU A 21 8.56 -1.56 -6.50
C LEU A 21 9.14 -0.28 -5.94
N ALA A 22 9.37 -0.25 -4.63
CA ALA A 22 10.08 0.82 -3.95
C ALA A 22 11.36 0.25 -3.32
N ALA A 23 12.51 0.81 -3.68
CA ALA A 23 13.81 0.38 -3.19
C ALA A 23 14.62 1.58 -2.65
N PRO A 24 14.25 2.15 -1.50
CA PRO A 24 14.99 3.24 -0.90
C PRO A 24 16.37 2.76 -0.43
N ARG A 25 17.37 3.63 -0.53
CA ARG A 25 18.72 3.37 -0.05
C ARG A 25 19.11 4.51 0.88
N LEU A 26 19.68 4.16 2.02
CA LEU A 26 20.10 5.13 3.02
C LEU A 26 21.44 4.70 3.62
N VAL A 27 22.38 5.61 3.65
CA VAL A 27 23.68 5.43 4.33
C VAL A 27 23.60 6.18 5.67
N SER A 28 24.06 5.53 6.73
CA SER A 28 24.07 6.13 8.07
C SER A 28 25.34 5.73 8.82
N LEU A 29 25.73 6.57 9.75
CA LEU A 29 26.80 6.25 10.70
C LEU A 29 26.27 5.28 11.75
N ALA A 30 27.06 4.26 12.10
CA ALA A 30 26.70 3.31 13.15
C ALA A 30 26.41 4.02 14.48
N GLY A 31 25.36 3.60 15.18
CA GLY A 31 24.91 4.18 16.44
C GLY A 31 24.05 5.46 16.29
N HIS A 32 23.95 6.05 15.10
CA HIS A 32 23.21 7.27 14.88
C HIS A 32 21.89 7.02 14.13
N PRO A 33 20.78 7.69 14.51
CA PRO A 33 19.55 7.60 13.79
C PRO A 33 19.67 8.31 12.44
N ALA A 34 19.05 7.73 11.42
CA ALA A 34 18.97 8.31 10.09
C ALA A 34 17.53 8.24 9.57
N ARG A 35 17.15 9.24 8.80
CA ARG A 35 15.83 9.36 8.19
C ARG A 35 15.96 9.71 6.71
N LEU A 36 15.20 9.00 5.89
CA LEU A 36 14.99 9.31 4.48
C LEU A 36 13.50 9.57 4.27
N HIS A 37 13.16 10.64 3.58
CA HIS A 37 11.80 10.92 3.11
C HIS A 37 11.86 11.24 1.61
N ILE A 38 11.14 10.46 0.82
CA ILE A 38 10.98 10.65 -0.63
C ILE A 38 9.49 10.70 -0.91
N GLY A 39 8.97 11.89 -1.15
CA GLY A 39 7.53 12.07 -1.36
C GLY A 39 7.12 13.52 -1.29
N GLU A 40 5.86 13.73 -0.93
CA GLU A 40 5.21 15.03 -0.87
C GLU A 40 4.85 15.38 0.57
N ARG A 41 4.81 16.68 0.86
CA ARG A 41 4.25 17.24 2.08
C ARG A 41 2.91 17.88 1.76
N ILE A 42 1.87 17.37 2.37
CA ILE A 42 0.50 17.79 2.10
C ILE A 42 0.09 18.80 3.18
N PRO A 43 -0.19 20.05 2.80
CA PRO A 43 -0.62 21.06 3.76
C PRO A 43 -2.07 20.81 4.20
N LEU A 44 -2.27 20.74 5.50
CA LEU A 44 -3.59 20.69 6.12
C LEU A 44 -3.88 22.03 6.79
N PRO A 45 -4.99 22.73 6.45
CA PRO A 45 -5.33 23.99 7.10
C PRO A 45 -5.72 23.73 8.56
N VAL A 46 -5.15 24.52 9.46
CA VAL A 46 -5.48 24.54 10.89
C VAL A 46 -6.41 25.71 11.15
N TYR A 47 -7.51 25.45 11.86
CA TYR A 47 -8.51 26.45 12.21
C TYR A 47 -8.55 26.66 13.71
N ASP A 48 -8.83 27.89 14.15
CA ASP A 48 -9.10 28.21 15.57
C ASP A 48 -10.54 27.81 15.98
N GLN A 49 -10.86 28.04 17.25
CA GLN A 49 -12.21 27.76 17.79
C GLN A 49 -13.32 28.60 17.13
N GLU A 50 -12.94 29.69 16.48
CA GLU A 50 -13.86 30.60 15.78
C GLU A 50 -13.96 30.30 14.29
N GLY A 51 -13.32 29.21 13.82
CA GLY A 51 -13.33 28.76 12.42
C GLY A 51 -12.44 29.58 11.48
N ARG A 52 -11.53 30.42 12.02
CA ARG A 52 -10.56 31.18 11.22
C ARG A 52 -9.32 30.35 10.99
N LYS A 53 -8.83 30.35 9.75
CA LYS A 53 -7.60 29.67 9.40
C LYS A 53 -6.40 30.34 10.06
N THR A 54 -5.69 29.59 10.90
CA THR A 54 -4.53 30.08 11.65
C THR A 54 -3.19 29.67 11.05
N GLY A 55 -3.18 28.64 10.18
CA GLY A 55 -1.94 28.15 9.59
C GLY A 55 -2.16 26.88 8.78
N TYR A 56 -1.05 26.16 8.57
CA TYR A 56 -1.02 24.86 7.97
C TYR A 56 -0.20 23.90 8.83
N ASP A 57 -0.71 22.72 9.02
CA ASP A 57 0.06 21.53 9.42
C ASP A 57 0.47 20.76 8.18
N TYR A 58 1.52 19.93 8.26
CA TYR A 58 2.03 19.21 7.10
C TYR A 58 2.08 17.72 7.41
N LEU A 59 1.45 16.92 6.55
CA LEU A 59 1.55 15.47 6.58
C LEU A 59 2.47 14.99 5.47
N ASP A 60 3.45 14.18 5.86
CA ASP A 60 4.37 13.55 4.92
C ASP A 60 3.65 12.38 4.21
N SER A 61 3.80 12.28 2.90
CA SER A 61 3.32 11.18 2.06
C SER A 61 4.45 10.70 1.17
N GLY A 62 4.46 9.42 0.85
CA GLY A 62 5.50 8.79 0.05
C GLY A 62 6.24 7.68 0.79
N ILE A 63 7.54 7.58 0.58
CA ILE A 63 8.42 6.59 1.20
C ILE A 63 9.18 7.26 2.32
N ILE A 64 9.01 6.76 3.54
CA ILE A 64 9.72 7.20 4.72
C ILE A 64 10.49 6.01 5.28
N LEU A 65 11.77 6.17 5.53
CA LEU A 65 12.62 5.16 6.16
C LEU A 65 13.35 5.80 7.33
N ASN A 66 12.97 5.40 8.53
CA ASN A 66 13.72 5.71 9.75
C ASN A 66 14.49 4.47 10.15
N LEU A 67 15.76 4.63 10.45
CA LEU A 67 16.61 3.53 10.90
C LEU A 67 17.68 3.99 11.90
N LYS A 68 18.11 3.05 12.73
CA LYS A 68 19.32 3.14 13.55
C LYS A 68 20.03 1.80 13.47
N ALA A 69 21.27 1.80 13.00
CA ALA A 69 22.11 0.64 12.88
C ALA A 69 23.20 0.65 13.96
N GLU A 70 23.37 -0.45 14.66
CA GLU A 70 24.43 -0.63 15.67
C GLU A 70 25.28 -1.84 15.26
N LEU A 71 26.58 -1.66 15.14
CA LEU A 71 27.50 -2.75 14.81
C LEU A 71 27.68 -3.63 16.06
N THR A 72 27.33 -4.90 15.95
CA THR A 72 27.43 -5.87 17.05
C THR A 72 28.74 -6.67 16.94
N SER A 73 29.12 -7.02 15.72
CA SER A 73 30.38 -7.70 15.39
C SER A 73 30.83 -7.27 13.99
N ARG A 74 31.97 -7.82 13.50
CA ARG A 74 32.48 -7.43 12.17
C ARG A 74 31.50 -7.65 11.03
N ASP A 75 30.61 -8.65 11.16
CA ASP A 75 29.68 -9.05 10.10
C ASP A 75 28.20 -8.94 10.50
N GLU A 76 27.89 -8.49 11.74
CA GLU A 76 26.52 -8.42 12.22
C GLU A 76 26.13 -7.02 12.65
N ILE A 77 24.95 -6.60 12.20
CA ILE A 77 24.33 -5.32 12.52
C ILE A 77 23.02 -5.58 13.27
N LEU A 78 22.85 -4.89 14.39
CA LEU A 78 21.57 -4.74 15.05
C LEU A 78 20.89 -3.52 14.44
N LEU A 79 19.78 -3.75 13.76
CA LEU A 79 19.06 -2.74 13.02
C LEU A 79 17.66 -2.51 13.61
N ALA A 80 17.43 -1.31 14.12
CA ALA A 80 16.09 -0.81 14.41
C ALA A 80 15.63 -0.01 13.19
N LEU A 81 14.49 -0.38 12.60
CA LEU A 81 13.99 0.26 11.39
C LEU A 81 12.49 0.41 11.41
N LYS A 82 12.03 1.51 10.79
CA LYS A 82 10.62 1.81 10.56
C LYS A 82 10.46 2.31 9.12
N PRO A 83 10.27 1.40 8.16
CA PRO A 83 9.87 1.76 6.81
C PRO A 83 8.38 2.07 6.78
N GLU A 84 8.00 3.08 6.01
CA GLU A 84 6.63 3.49 5.77
C GLU A 84 6.48 3.84 4.28
N VAL A 85 5.37 3.40 3.69
CA VAL A 85 4.95 3.81 2.36
C VAL A 85 3.52 4.30 2.45
N SER A 86 3.33 5.59 2.21
CA SER A 86 2.02 6.23 2.25
C SER A 86 1.66 6.84 0.89
N THR A 87 0.38 6.79 0.56
CA THR A 87 -0.17 7.42 -0.64
C THR A 87 -1.35 8.27 -0.23
N ALA A 88 -1.33 9.53 -0.61
CA ALA A 88 -2.48 10.40 -0.42
C ALA A 88 -3.43 10.30 -1.60
N SER A 89 -4.72 10.24 -1.32
CA SER A 89 -5.78 10.35 -2.32
C SER A 89 -6.66 11.54 -2.00
N HIS A 90 -6.92 12.36 -3.02
CA HIS A 90 -7.88 13.45 -2.92
C HIS A 90 -9.25 12.91 -3.34
N TYR A 91 -10.06 12.61 -2.37
CA TYR A 91 -11.49 12.38 -2.62
C TYR A 91 -12.22 13.69 -2.35
N ASN A 92 -13.26 14.03 -3.08
CA ASN A 92 -14.10 15.25 -3.08
C ASN A 92 -14.31 16.01 -1.75
N SER A 93 -13.55 15.71 -0.72
CA SER A 93 -13.56 16.31 0.61
C SER A 93 -12.29 17.13 0.83
N SER A 94 -12.40 18.19 1.61
CA SER A 94 -11.28 19.08 1.99
C SER A 94 -10.17 18.40 2.78
N VAL A 95 -10.34 17.12 3.14
CA VAL A 95 -9.38 16.34 3.93
C VAL A 95 -8.85 15.19 3.08
N PRO A 96 -7.54 15.09 2.86
CA PRO A 96 -6.94 13.98 2.13
C PRO A 96 -7.05 12.68 2.93
N GLN A 97 -7.23 11.56 2.23
CA GLN A 97 -7.15 10.22 2.81
C GLN A 97 -5.77 9.63 2.55
N PHE A 98 -5.18 9.02 3.58
CA PHE A 98 -3.89 8.35 3.48
C PHE A 98 -4.06 6.84 3.54
N ASN A 99 -3.45 6.15 2.59
CA ASN A 99 -3.28 4.71 2.63
C ASN A 99 -1.83 4.43 3.01
N THR A 100 -1.60 4.03 4.26
CA THR A 100 -0.26 3.84 4.83
C THR A 100 0.02 2.37 5.06
N ARG A 101 1.23 1.96 4.72
CA ARG A 101 1.81 0.66 5.02
C ARG A 101 3.09 0.90 5.79
N GLU A 102 3.12 0.50 7.05
CA GLU A 102 4.27 0.67 7.93
C GLU A 102 4.65 -0.64 8.60
N LEU A 103 5.92 -0.77 8.92
CA LEU A 103 6.48 -1.83 9.74
C LEU A 103 7.42 -1.19 10.74
N GLU A 104 7.41 -1.62 11.98
CA GLU A 104 8.41 -1.25 12.97
C GLU A 104 9.01 -2.52 13.56
N THR A 105 10.34 -2.64 13.49
CA THR A 105 11.01 -3.83 13.98
C THR A 105 12.45 -3.56 14.39
N LYS A 106 12.99 -4.45 15.24
CA LYS A 106 14.39 -4.47 15.62
C LYS A 106 14.93 -5.88 15.43
N ILE A 107 15.89 -6.03 14.54
CA ILE A 107 16.41 -7.34 14.14
C ILE A 107 17.93 -7.32 14.05
N ARG A 108 18.54 -8.50 14.20
CA ARG A 108 19.96 -8.71 13.98
C ARG A 108 20.16 -9.38 12.62
N LEU A 109 21.04 -8.81 11.80
CA LEU A 109 21.26 -9.19 10.43
C LEU A 109 22.75 -9.33 10.14
N ARG A 110 23.10 -10.20 9.20
CA ARG A 110 24.44 -10.26 8.62
C ARG A 110 24.55 -9.30 7.45
N CYS A 111 25.73 -8.68 7.33
CA CYS A 111 26.02 -7.80 6.21
C CYS A 111 26.02 -8.57 4.89
N GLY A 112 25.48 -7.95 3.83
CA GLY A 112 25.46 -8.50 2.48
C GLY A 112 24.34 -9.51 2.20
N GLU A 113 23.64 -10.00 3.20
CA GLU A 113 22.52 -10.93 3.03
C GLU A 113 21.19 -10.19 2.96
N THR A 114 20.27 -10.69 2.12
CA THR A 114 18.92 -10.15 2.01
C THR A 114 17.97 -10.90 2.94
N TYR A 115 17.31 -10.17 3.79
CA TYR A 115 16.35 -10.71 4.75
C TYR A 115 14.94 -10.27 4.43
N TYR A 116 14.05 -11.20 4.54
CA TYR A 116 12.62 -10.97 4.50
C TYR A 116 12.14 -10.59 5.90
N ILE A 117 11.66 -9.36 6.07
CA ILE A 117 11.34 -8.82 7.39
C ILE A 117 9.84 -8.66 7.66
N GLY A 118 9.03 -8.74 6.64
CA GLY A 118 7.59 -8.67 6.77
C GLY A 118 6.87 -8.72 5.44
N GLY A 119 5.59 -8.98 5.53
CA GLY A 119 4.71 -9.02 4.37
C GLY A 119 3.26 -9.18 4.76
N LEU A 120 2.41 -9.01 3.78
CA LEU A 120 0.97 -9.21 3.90
C LEU A 120 0.49 -9.88 2.62
N PHE A 121 -0.24 -10.96 2.76
CA PHE A 121 -1.07 -11.52 1.71
C PHE A 121 -2.53 -11.30 2.09
N GLN A 122 -3.27 -10.67 1.21
CA GLN A 122 -4.69 -10.42 1.40
C GLN A 122 -5.45 -10.84 0.14
N GLU A 123 -6.43 -11.69 0.33
CA GLU A 123 -7.38 -12.10 -0.69
C GLU A 123 -8.77 -11.65 -0.28
N TYR A 124 -9.44 -10.98 -1.20
CA TYR A 124 -10.78 -10.48 -1.00
C TYR A 124 -11.66 -10.94 -2.16
N ASP A 125 -12.60 -11.82 -1.84
CA ASP A 125 -13.60 -12.33 -2.78
C ASP A 125 -14.99 -11.88 -2.33
N GLN A 126 -15.65 -11.14 -3.20
CA GLN A 126 -17.02 -10.69 -3.00
C GLN A 126 -17.90 -11.17 -4.13
N GLN A 127 -18.96 -11.86 -3.78
CA GLN A 127 -20.02 -12.26 -4.71
C GLN A 127 -21.31 -11.53 -4.35
N ILE A 128 -21.80 -10.69 -5.26
CA ILE A 128 -23.08 -10.03 -5.13
C ILE A 128 -24.02 -10.66 -6.16
N LYS A 129 -25.12 -11.23 -5.68
CA LYS A 129 -26.23 -11.70 -6.54
C LYS A 129 -27.40 -10.74 -6.37
N SER A 130 -27.81 -10.10 -7.45
CA SER A 130 -29.02 -9.28 -7.52
C SER A 130 -30.00 -9.99 -8.44
N SER A 131 -31.19 -10.26 -7.95
CA SER A 131 -32.23 -10.94 -8.72
C SER A 131 -33.59 -10.31 -8.48
N VAL A 132 -34.51 -10.49 -9.43
CA VAL A 132 -35.90 -10.11 -9.26
C VAL A 132 -36.63 -11.27 -8.59
N PRO A 133 -37.16 -11.08 -7.35
CA PRO A 133 -37.92 -12.13 -6.67
C PRO A 133 -39.03 -12.66 -7.56
N LEU A 134 -39.32 -13.94 -7.47
CA LEU A 134 -40.27 -14.70 -8.28
C LEU A 134 -39.82 -15.02 -9.72
N LEU A 135 -39.12 -14.11 -10.41
CA LEU A 135 -38.68 -14.32 -11.79
C LEU A 135 -37.38 -15.12 -11.85
N GLU A 136 -36.54 -15.08 -10.82
CA GLU A 136 -35.32 -15.88 -10.75
C GLU A 136 -35.56 -17.40 -10.71
N ASN A 137 -36.75 -17.82 -10.29
CA ASN A 137 -37.13 -19.23 -10.17
C ASN A 137 -37.73 -19.81 -11.44
N ILE A 138 -37.89 -19.05 -12.52
CA ILE A 138 -38.44 -19.53 -13.78
C ILE A 138 -37.38 -20.37 -14.50
N PRO A 139 -37.63 -21.66 -14.76
CA PRO A 139 -36.71 -22.53 -15.53
C PRO A 139 -36.38 -21.88 -16.87
N LEU A 140 -35.10 -21.89 -17.27
CA LEU A 140 -34.55 -21.34 -18.51
C LEU A 140 -34.52 -19.81 -18.61
N LEU A 141 -35.37 -19.07 -17.88
CA LEU A 141 -35.46 -17.60 -17.94
C LEU A 141 -34.91 -16.92 -16.70
N GLY A 142 -34.72 -17.61 -15.59
CA GLY A 142 -34.28 -17.04 -14.33
C GLY A 142 -32.92 -16.35 -14.40
N GLU A 143 -32.01 -16.83 -15.27
CA GLU A 143 -30.70 -16.20 -15.46
C GLU A 143 -30.80 -14.79 -16.09
N LEU A 144 -31.81 -14.52 -16.90
CA LEU A 144 -32.06 -13.20 -17.49
C LEU A 144 -32.52 -12.17 -16.46
N PHE A 145 -33.08 -12.64 -15.33
CA PHE A 145 -33.55 -11.80 -14.21
C PHE A 145 -32.63 -11.85 -13.01
N SER A 146 -31.42 -12.36 -13.18
CA SER A 146 -30.39 -12.38 -12.15
C SER A 146 -29.08 -11.81 -12.67
N ARG A 147 -28.40 -11.01 -11.82
CA ARG A 147 -27.05 -10.49 -12.07
C ARG A 147 -26.14 -11.00 -10.98
N LYS A 148 -25.07 -11.66 -11.37
CA LYS A 148 -23.97 -12.04 -10.48
C LYS A 148 -22.78 -11.13 -10.74
N GLN A 149 -22.32 -10.45 -9.72
CA GLN A 149 -21.11 -9.65 -9.75
C GLN A 149 -20.08 -10.33 -8.85
N LEU A 150 -18.97 -10.76 -9.45
CA LEU A 150 -17.83 -11.31 -8.75
C LEU A 150 -16.72 -10.26 -8.72
N THR A 151 -16.27 -9.92 -7.54
CA THR A 151 -15.11 -9.03 -7.35
C THR A 151 -14.05 -9.82 -6.59
N SER A 152 -12.90 -10.06 -7.20
CA SER A 152 -11.73 -10.67 -6.57
C SER A 152 -10.59 -9.67 -6.56
N ARG A 153 -9.98 -9.47 -5.40
CA ARG A 153 -8.83 -8.59 -5.20
C ARG A 153 -7.79 -9.32 -4.39
N ASN A 154 -6.62 -9.52 -4.99
CA ASN A 154 -5.46 -10.09 -4.32
C ASN A 154 -4.40 -9.01 -4.16
N SER A 155 -3.92 -8.85 -2.95
CA SER A 155 -2.85 -7.89 -2.62
C SER A 155 -1.74 -8.65 -1.90
N GLU A 156 -0.52 -8.51 -2.40
CA GLU A 156 0.68 -9.06 -1.77
C GLU A 156 1.69 -7.95 -1.54
N ILE A 157 2.18 -7.86 -0.32
CA ILE A 157 3.20 -6.92 0.10
C ILE A 157 4.37 -7.73 0.65
N ILE A 158 5.56 -7.44 0.14
CA ILE A 158 6.81 -8.06 0.58
C ILE A 158 7.76 -6.95 0.99
N ILE A 159 8.31 -7.05 2.19
CA ILE A 159 9.30 -6.13 2.72
C ILE A 159 10.59 -6.90 2.98
N SER A 160 11.66 -6.50 2.30
CA SER A 160 12.99 -7.09 2.46
C SER A 160 14.04 -6.01 2.68
N ILE A 161 15.13 -6.39 3.33
CA ILE A 161 16.27 -5.50 3.59
C ILE A 161 17.59 -6.22 3.36
N THR A 162 18.58 -5.47 2.87
CA THR A 162 19.95 -5.94 2.67
C THR A 162 20.88 -4.90 3.29
N PRO A 163 21.45 -5.15 4.48
CA PRO A 163 22.42 -4.25 5.10
C PRO A 163 23.79 -4.44 4.46
N HIS A 164 24.50 -3.35 4.25
CA HIS A 164 25.89 -3.35 3.79
C HIS A 164 26.74 -2.53 4.75
N LEU A 165 27.91 -3.03 5.10
CA LEU A 165 28.95 -2.25 5.77
C LEU A 165 29.78 -1.56 4.69
N LEU A 166 29.97 -0.26 4.85
CA LEU A 166 30.88 0.51 4.01
C LEU A 166 32.18 0.70 4.79
N ASP A 167 33.26 0.07 4.34
CA ASP A 167 34.62 0.33 4.84
C ASP A 167 35.10 1.67 4.27
N ASN A 168 35.68 2.48 5.13
CA ASN A 168 36.17 3.80 4.77
C ASN A 168 37.68 3.72 4.48
#